data_717b682ec1c9c247e751b540e99a3f08
#
_entry.id   717b682ec1c9c247e751b540e99a3f08
#
_cell.length_a   1.000
_cell.length_b   1.000
_cell.length_c   1.000
_cell.angle_alpha   90.00
_cell.angle_beta   90.00
_cell.angle_gamma   90.00
#
_symmetry.space_group_name_H-M   'P 1'
#
loop_
_entity.id
_entity.type
_entity.pdbx_description
1 polymer ?
#
loop_
_entity_poly.entity_id
_entity_poly.type
_entity_poly.pdbx_seq_one_letter_code
_entity_poly.pdbx_strand_id
1 'polypeptide(L)'
;MNRFPWGAAFALLALAGCAQTQRAADTTVAAAKAQVNPTLSTSDAAFMTTAARGGLAEVEMGRLAQRNGRSPAVKRFGQTMVSHHGRSNQEMLALAQQKQITPPGTMGAEHQRTYDDLARLRGGAFDRAYAQAMVRDHQEDLRAYQAEAQNGTDPDVKAFAARHVPILQEHLRMAQRLPPR
;
A
#
# COMPACT_ATOMS: atom_id res chain seq x y z
N MET A 1 -24.00 -41.82 -32.48
CA MET A 1 -22.69 -41.15 -32.62
C MET A 1 -22.79 -39.81 -31.92
N ASN A 2 -22.52 -39.72 -30.60
CA ASN A 2 -22.60 -38.51 -29.80
C ASN A 2 -21.19 -38.08 -29.45
N ARG A 3 -20.79 -36.92 -29.96
CA ARG A 3 -19.52 -36.27 -29.60
C ARG A 3 -19.82 -35.20 -28.55
N PHE A 4 -19.38 -35.38 -27.32
CA PHE A 4 -19.31 -34.34 -26.30
C PHE A 4 -18.02 -33.50 -26.52
N PRO A 5 -18.09 -32.15 -26.49
CA PRO A 5 -16.93 -31.33 -26.41
C PRO A 5 -16.52 -31.12 -24.92
N TRP A 6 -15.33 -31.53 -24.59
CA TRP A 6 -14.67 -31.13 -23.35
C TRP A 6 -14.10 -29.72 -23.56
N GLY A 7 -14.72 -28.76 -22.94
CA GLY A 7 -14.30 -27.34 -22.97
C GLY A 7 -13.87 -26.88 -21.58
N ALA A 8 -12.57 -26.63 -21.46
CA ALA A 8 -11.93 -25.56 -20.70
C ALA A 8 -12.49 -25.16 -19.31
N ALA A 9 -11.91 -25.70 -18.28
CA ALA A 9 -11.96 -25.14 -16.93
C ALA A 9 -10.56 -25.20 -16.29
N PHE A 10 -9.63 -24.36 -16.75
CA PHE A 10 -8.34 -24.17 -16.09
C PHE A 10 -7.83 -22.75 -16.35
N ALA A 11 -8.20 -21.79 -15.52
CA ALA A 11 -7.50 -20.49 -15.45
C ALA A 11 -7.98 -19.57 -14.30
N LEU A 12 -8.13 -20.06 -13.06
CA LEU A 12 -8.48 -19.16 -11.93
C LEU A 12 -7.66 -19.39 -10.65
N LEU A 13 -6.66 -20.24 -10.66
CA LEU A 13 -5.90 -20.60 -9.44
C LEU A 13 -4.54 -19.90 -9.27
N ALA A 14 -4.05 -19.15 -10.26
CA ALA A 14 -2.69 -18.59 -10.21
C ALA A 14 -2.57 -17.24 -9.48
N LEU A 15 -3.64 -16.46 -9.33
CA LEU A 15 -3.56 -15.11 -8.77
C LEU A 15 -3.62 -15.07 -7.22
N ALA A 16 -4.28 -16.04 -6.60
CA ALA A 16 -4.37 -16.11 -5.14
C ALA A 16 -3.03 -16.56 -4.50
N GLY A 17 -2.24 -17.35 -5.20
CA GLY A 17 -0.97 -17.88 -4.69
C GLY A 17 0.11 -16.82 -4.47
N CYS A 18 0.18 -15.79 -5.31
CA CYS A 18 1.22 -14.76 -5.20
C CYS A 18 1.01 -13.81 -4.02
N ALA A 19 -0.24 -13.44 -3.71
CA ALA A 19 -0.55 -12.59 -2.56
C ALA A 19 -0.28 -13.34 -1.23
N GLN A 20 -0.61 -14.63 -1.19
CA GLN A 20 -0.33 -15.48 -0.02
C GLN A 20 1.17 -15.67 0.21
N THR A 21 1.94 -15.88 -0.86
CA THR A 21 3.41 -16.01 -0.78
C THR A 21 4.07 -14.73 -0.30
N GLN A 22 3.58 -13.56 -0.75
CA GLN A 22 4.10 -12.27 -0.30
C GLN A 22 3.79 -12.05 1.18
N ARG A 23 2.56 -12.30 1.63
CA ARG A 23 2.17 -12.18 3.05
C ARG A 23 2.96 -13.14 3.95
N ALA A 24 3.20 -14.36 3.50
CA ALA A 24 4.04 -15.31 4.23
C ALA A 24 5.49 -14.84 4.33
N ALA A 25 6.07 -14.31 3.25
CA ALA A 25 7.41 -13.73 3.26
C ALA A 25 7.51 -12.51 4.19
N ASP A 26 6.48 -11.65 4.19
CA ASP A 26 6.41 -10.47 5.05
C ASP A 26 6.32 -10.86 6.53
N THR A 27 5.55 -11.89 6.86
CA THR A 27 5.44 -12.41 8.22
C THR A 27 6.77 -12.99 8.70
N THR A 28 7.50 -13.69 7.83
CA THR A 28 8.82 -14.25 8.16
C THR A 28 9.85 -13.15 8.42
N VAL A 29 9.86 -12.10 7.58
CA VAL A 29 10.74 -10.94 7.76
C VAL A 29 10.37 -10.18 9.03
N ALA A 30 9.07 -10.02 9.32
CA ALA A 30 8.61 -9.36 10.53
C ALA A 30 9.00 -10.14 11.79
N ALA A 31 8.87 -11.49 11.77
CA ALA A 31 9.32 -12.33 12.87
C ALA A 31 10.82 -12.24 13.12
N ALA A 32 11.64 -12.22 12.06
CA ALA A 32 13.08 -12.03 12.18
C ALA A 32 13.44 -10.67 12.79
N LYS A 33 12.72 -9.60 12.41
CA LYS A 33 12.92 -8.25 12.97
C LYS A 33 12.51 -8.16 14.44
N ALA A 34 11.42 -8.78 14.83
CA ALA A 34 10.96 -8.83 16.23
C ALA A 34 11.95 -9.58 17.15
N GLN A 35 12.69 -10.57 16.63
CA GLN A 35 13.74 -11.25 17.39
C GLN A 35 14.94 -10.37 17.74
N VAL A 36 15.19 -9.33 16.94
CA VAL A 36 16.33 -8.41 17.16
C VAL A 36 15.95 -7.31 18.17
N ASN A 37 14.67 -7.00 18.30
CA ASN A 37 14.17 -6.00 19.25
C ASN A 37 13.07 -6.62 20.12
N PRO A 38 13.36 -6.90 21.42
CA PRO A 38 12.40 -7.56 22.31
C PRO A 38 11.17 -6.70 22.65
N THR A 39 11.18 -5.41 22.36
CA THR A 39 10.00 -4.53 22.57
C THR A 39 9.09 -4.48 21.34
N LEU A 40 9.55 -4.98 20.19
CA LEU A 40 8.82 -4.96 18.94
C LEU A 40 8.15 -6.31 18.70
N SER A 41 6.84 -6.36 18.75
CA SER A 41 6.08 -7.57 18.43
C SER A 41 6.16 -7.90 16.92
N THR A 42 5.85 -9.15 16.59
CA THR A 42 5.74 -9.59 15.18
C THR A 42 4.67 -8.79 14.43
N SER A 43 3.56 -8.42 15.10
CA SER A 43 2.50 -7.60 14.51
C SER A 43 2.96 -6.17 14.23
N ASP A 44 3.64 -5.52 15.18
CA ASP A 44 4.18 -4.17 14.98
C ASP A 44 5.21 -4.17 13.83
N ALA A 45 6.10 -5.17 13.77
CA ALA A 45 7.08 -5.31 12.69
C ALA A 45 6.42 -5.56 11.32
N ALA A 46 5.34 -6.33 11.29
CA ALA A 46 4.55 -6.56 10.08
C ALA A 46 3.84 -5.28 9.62
N PHE A 47 3.24 -4.54 10.55
CA PHE A 47 2.66 -3.23 10.26
C PHE A 47 3.70 -2.28 9.67
N MET A 48 4.85 -2.10 10.32
CA MET A 48 5.92 -1.22 9.83
C MET A 48 6.39 -1.61 8.42
N THR A 49 6.46 -2.92 8.14
CA THR A 49 6.83 -3.42 6.81
C THR A 49 5.78 -3.07 5.75
N THR A 50 4.51 -3.27 6.07
CA THR A 50 3.38 -2.97 5.17
C THR A 50 3.26 -1.47 4.94
N ALA A 51 3.30 -0.66 6.00
CA ALA A 51 3.22 0.79 5.92
C ALA A 51 4.38 1.40 5.10
N ALA A 52 5.60 0.89 5.26
CA ALA A 52 6.74 1.33 4.46
C ALA A 52 6.56 1.01 2.97
N ARG A 53 6.01 -0.16 2.62
CA ARG A 53 5.73 -0.53 1.22
C ARG A 53 4.63 0.31 0.60
N GLY A 54 3.51 0.49 1.32
CA GLY A 54 2.40 1.34 0.89
C GLY A 54 2.87 2.77 0.62
N GLY A 55 3.56 3.38 1.58
CA GLY A 55 4.07 4.73 1.42
C GLY A 55 5.02 4.92 0.24
N LEU A 56 5.88 3.93 -0.06
CA LEU A 56 6.72 3.96 -1.27
C LEU A 56 5.86 3.88 -2.54
N ALA A 57 4.86 3.00 -2.56
CA ALA A 57 3.96 2.84 -3.69
C ALA A 57 3.16 4.11 -3.97
N GLU A 58 2.61 4.74 -2.94
CA GLU A 58 1.80 5.94 -3.06
C GLU A 58 2.60 7.14 -3.57
N VAL A 59 3.87 7.26 -3.17
CA VAL A 59 4.77 8.27 -3.75
C VAL A 59 4.98 8.02 -5.25
N GLU A 60 5.28 6.79 -5.67
CA GLU A 60 5.53 6.48 -7.08
C GLU A 60 4.25 6.57 -7.93
N MET A 61 3.12 6.07 -7.44
CA MET A 61 1.83 6.22 -8.11
C MET A 61 1.37 7.69 -8.14
N GLY A 62 1.70 8.48 -7.12
CA GLY A 62 1.48 9.93 -7.11
C GLY A 62 2.30 10.68 -8.18
N ARG A 63 3.57 10.30 -8.36
CA ARG A 63 4.40 10.81 -9.46
C ARG A 63 3.84 10.42 -10.82
N LEU A 64 3.33 9.19 -10.93
CA LEU A 64 2.70 8.70 -12.14
C LEU A 64 1.43 9.51 -12.47
N ALA A 65 0.62 9.84 -11.47
CA ALA A 65 -0.58 10.67 -11.62
C ALA A 65 -0.27 12.08 -12.16
N GLN A 66 0.83 12.66 -11.74
CA GLN A 66 1.26 13.97 -12.27
C GLN A 66 1.64 13.90 -13.76
N ARG A 67 2.27 12.80 -14.20
CA ARG A 67 2.71 12.62 -15.60
C ARG A 67 1.58 12.13 -16.51
N ASN A 68 0.80 11.15 -16.08
CA ASN A 68 -0.13 10.40 -16.92
C ASN A 68 -1.57 10.89 -16.83
N GLY A 69 -1.93 11.56 -15.72
CA GLY A 69 -3.28 12.05 -15.48
C GLY A 69 -3.69 13.14 -16.47
N ARG A 70 -4.99 13.15 -16.80
CA ARG A 70 -5.63 14.21 -17.59
C ARG A 70 -6.24 15.28 -16.69
N SER A 71 -6.93 14.84 -15.64
CA SER A 71 -7.64 15.73 -14.73
C SER A 71 -6.68 16.53 -13.84
N PRO A 72 -6.85 17.87 -13.75
CA PRO A 72 -6.11 18.65 -12.77
C PRO A 72 -6.32 18.20 -11.32
N ALA A 73 -7.49 17.63 -11.00
CA ALA A 73 -7.77 17.08 -9.67
C ALA A 73 -6.91 15.84 -9.38
N VAL A 74 -6.77 14.93 -10.34
CA VAL A 74 -5.91 13.74 -10.24
C VAL A 74 -4.45 14.15 -10.08
N LYS A 75 -3.97 15.12 -10.85
CA LYS A 75 -2.59 15.62 -10.73
C LYS A 75 -2.31 16.25 -9.36
N ARG A 76 -3.24 17.06 -8.85
CA ARG A 76 -3.11 17.67 -7.51
C ARG A 76 -3.13 16.63 -6.41
N PHE A 77 -4.04 15.65 -6.50
CA PHE A 77 -4.06 14.54 -5.56
C PHE A 77 -2.75 13.75 -5.59
N GLY A 78 -2.21 13.45 -6.79
CA GLY A 78 -0.90 12.82 -6.93
C GLY A 78 0.23 13.64 -6.28
N GLN A 79 0.20 14.97 -6.39
CA GLN A 79 1.16 15.83 -5.70
C GLN A 79 1.02 15.75 -4.17
N THR A 80 -0.21 15.68 -3.66
CA THR A 80 -0.49 15.49 -2.23
C THR A 80 0.09 14.16 -1.75
N MET A 81 -0.13 13.06 -2.51
CA MET A 81 0.45 11.75 -2.19
C MET A 81 1.97 11.81 -2.10
N VAL A 82 2.63 12.39 -3.09
CA VAL A 82 4.11 12.56 -3.07
C VAL A 82 4.57 13.33 -1.83
N SER A 83 3.91 14.43 -1.49
CA SER A 83 4.30 15.27 -0.36
C SER A 83 4.03 14.62 1.00
N HIS A 84 2.82 14.08 1.20
CA HIS A 84 2.41 13.55 2.50
C HIS A 84 3.07 12.21 2.80
N HIS A 85 3.01 11.26 1.84
CA HIS A 85 3.66 9.96 2.03
C HIS A 85 5.18 10.05 1.97
N GLY A 86 5.75 11.03 1.25
CA GLY A 86 7.17 11.32 1.32
C GLY A 86 7.64 11.68 2.73
N ARG A 87 6.87 12.50 3.46
CA ARG A 87 7.16 12.82 4.87
C ARG A 87 6.91 11.63 5.79
N SER A 88 5.79 10.93 5.62
CA SER A 88 5.48 9.73 6.39
C SER A 88 6.57 8.66 6.26
N ASN A 89 7.13 8.48 5.05
CA ASN A 89 8.23 7.55 4.82
C ASN A 89 9.51 7.95 5.56
N GLN A 90 9.79 9.24 5.66
CA GLN A 90 10.92 9.73 6.46
C GLN A 90 10.72 9.48 7.95
N GLU A 91 9.50 9.72 8.47
CA GLU A 91 9.13 9.40 9.86
C GLU A 91 9.22 7.90 10.13
N MET A 92 8.72 7.06 9.20
CA MET A 92 8.83 5.61 9.30
C MET A 92 10.29 5.14 9.29
N LEU A 93 11.13 5.74 8.46
CA LEU A 93 12.56 5.42 8.41
C LEU A 93 13.25 5.76 9.74
N ALA A 94 12.96 6.92 10.30
CA ALA A 94 13.50 7.33 11.61
C ALA A 94 13.03 6.39 12.73
N LEU A 95 11.74 6.02 12.73
CA LEU A 95 11.18 5.05 13.68
C LEU A 95 11.85 3.67 13.52
N ALA A 96 12.05 3.21 12.30
CA ALA A 96 12.72 1.94 12.02
C ALA A 96 14.17 1.93 12.52
N GLN A 97 14.90 3.04 12.36
CA GLN A 97 16.24 3.20 12.90
C GLN A 97 16.24 3.14 14.43
N GLN A 98 15.31 3.84 15.08
CA GLN A 98 15.11 3.79 16.54
C GLN A 98 14.83 2.36 17.03
N LYS A 99 14.03 1.60 16.28
CA LYS A 99 13.69 0.20 16.58
C LYS A 99 14.73 -0.80 16.08
N GLN A 100 15.87 -0.36 15.55
CA GLN A 100 16.96 -1.19 15.02
C GLN A 100 16.52 -2.19 13.96
N ILE A 101 15.54 -1.80 13.12
CA ILE A 101 15.06 -2.62 12.00
C ILE A 101 15.31 -1.89 10.68
N THR A 102 15.47 -2.67 9.61
CA THR A 102 15.59 -2.16 8.24
C THR A 102 14.24 -2.28 7.54
N PRO A 103 13.56 -1.17 7.21
CA PRO A 103 12.34 -1.22 6.43
C PRO A 103 12.63 -1.69 5.00
N PRO A 104 11.64 -2.24 4.27
CA PRO A 104 11.82 -2.60 2.87
C PRO A 104 12.13 -1.38 2.01
N GLY A 105 13.08 -1.53 1.07
CA GLY A 105 13.43 -0.50 0.09
C GLY A 105 12.58 -0.53 -1.20
N THR A 106 11.58 -1.39 -1.27
CA THR A 106 10.70 -1.56 -2.43
C THR A 106 9.24 -1.60 -2.00
N MET A 107 8.35 -1.25 -2.92
CA MET A 107 6.90 -1.27 -2.67
C MET A 107 6.30 -2.70 -2.59
N GLY A 108 7.09 -3.73 -2.87
CA GLY A 108 6.61 -5.12 -2.89
C GLY A 108 5.84 -5.47 -4.16
N ALA A 109 5.64 -6.78 -4.39
CA ALA A 109 5.13 -7.28 -5.66
C ALA A 109 3.67 -6.88 -5.95
N GLU A 110 2.84 -6.71 -4.94
CA GLU A 110 1.42 -6.34 -5.10
C GLU A 110 1.28 -4.90 -5.59
N HIS A 111 1.91 -3.95 -4.91
CA HIS A 111 1.91 -2.55 -5.33
C HIS A 111 2.65 -2.35 -6.65
N GLN A 112 3.71 -3.14 -6.91
CA GLN A 112 4.42 -3.08 -8.18
C GLN A 112 3.52 -3.45 -9.35
N ARG A 113 2.68 -4.49 -9.23
CA ARG A 113 1.69 -4.83 -10.26
C ARG A 113 0.70 -3.70 -10.50
N THR A 114 0.15 -3.10 -9.43
CA THR A 114 -0.75 -1.95 -9.53
C THR A 114 -0.07 -0.77 -10.23
N TYR A 115 1.17 -0.48 -9.88
CA TYR A 115 1.96 0.57 -10.53
C TYR A 115 2.16 0.27 -12.02
N ASP A 116 2.55 -0.95 -12.37
CA ASP A 116 2.82 -1.36 -13.77
C ASP A 116 1.56 -1.26 -14.63
N ASP A 117 0.39 -1.65 -14.09
CA ASP A 117 -0.89 -1.53 -14.78
C ASP A 117 -1.26 -0.06 -15.01
N LEU A 118 -1.10 0.79 -14.00
CA LEU A 118 -1.30 2.23 -14.12
C LEU A 118 -0.31 2.89 -15.09
N ALA A 119 0.93 2.44 -15.11
CA ALA A 119 1.99 3.00 -15.97
C ALA A 119 1.69 2.87 -17.47
N ARG A 120 0.89 1.87 -17.86
CA ARG A 120 0.46 1.65 -19.26
C ARG A 120 -0.66 2.58 -19.70
N LEU A 121 -1.33 3.24 -18.76
CA LEU A 121 -2.50 4.09 -19.02
C LEU A 121 -2.13 5.56 -19.13
N ARG A 122 -2.98 6.33 -19.84
CA ARG A 122 -2.88 7.78 -20.01
C ARG A 122 -4.27 8.41 -19.99
N GLY A 123 -4.32 9.70 -19.69
CA GLY A 123 -5.54 10.50 -19.83
C GLY A 123 -6.69 10.01 -18.95
N GLY A 124 -7.90 10.00 -19.48
CA GLY A 124 -9.09 9.60 -18.71
C GLY A 124 -9.10 8.13 -18.29
N ALA A 125 -8.44 7.22 -19.04
CA ALA A 125 -8.29 5.83 -18.63
C ALA A 125 -7.39 5.71 -17.39
N PHE A 126 -6.29 6.45 -17.37
CA PHE A 126 -5.44 6.57 -16.20
C PHE A 126 -6.22 7.14 -15.00
N ASP A 127 -6.92 8.25 -15.18
CA ASP A 127 -7.64 8.94 -14.09
C ASP A 127 -8.62 7.99 -13.38
N ARG A 128 -9.38 7.20 -14.15
CA ARG A 128 -10.33 6.22 -13.58
C ARG A 128 -9.63 5.11 -12.81
N ALA A 129 -8.62 4.50 -13.41
CA ALA A 129 -7.90 3.39 -12.79
C ALA A 129 -7.16 3.84 -11.52
N TYR A 130 -6.52 5.02 -11.57
CA TYR A 130 -5.81 5.62 -10.45
C TYR A 130 -6.77 5.94 -9.29
N ALA A 131 -7.91 6.60 -9.56
CA ALA A 131 -8.89 6.88 -8.51
C ALA A 131 -9.38 5.61 -7.81
N GLN A 132 -9.69 4.55 -8.58
CA GLN A 132 -10.09 3.26 -8.01
C GLN A 132 -8.98 2.59 -7.20
N ALA A 133 -7.74 2.64 -7.69
CA ALA A 133 -6.59 2.09 -6.98
C ALA A 133 -6.39 2.81 -5.65
N MET A 134 -6.39 4.15 -5.64
CA MET A 134 -6.20 4.95 -4.43
C MET A 134 -7.31 4.77 -3.41
N VAL A 135 -8.56 4.59 -3.83
CA VAL A 135 -9.66 4.29 -2.90
C VAL A 135 -9.45 2.94 -2.20
N ARG A 136 -9.07 1.89 -2.95
CA ARG A 136 -8.82 0.56 -2.36
C ARG A 136 -7.63 0.59 -1.41
N ASP A 137 -6.54 1.16 -1.84
CA ASP A 137 -5.28 1.27 -1.13
C ASP A 137 -5.48 1.98 0.23
N HIS A 138 -6.05 3.19 0.21
CA HIS A 138 -6.33 3.95 1.42
C HIS A 138 -7.37 3.29 2.34
N GLN A 139 -8.30 2.48 1.83
CA GLN A 139 -9.20 1.69 2.67
C GLN A 139 -8.45 0.57 3.41
N GLU A 140 -7.47 -0.05 2.76
CA GLU A 140 -6.63 -1.09 3.35
C GLU A 140 -5.67 -0.50 4.37
N ASP A 141 -5.00 0.59 4.02
CA ASP A 141 -4.12 1.31 4.94
C ASP A 141 -4.85 1.81 6.17
N LEU A 142 -6.02 2.42 5.99
CA LEU A 142 -6.80 2.93 7.11
C LEU A 142 -7.16 1.81 8.10
N ARG A 143 -7.54 0.63 7.61
CA ARG A 143 -7.78 -0.54 8.49
C ARG A 143 -6.52 -0.97 9.24
N ALA A 144 -5.38 -1.03 8.54
CA ALA A 144 -4.12 -1.44 9.13
C ALA A 144 -3.63 -0.44 10.19
N TYR A 145 -3.69 0.86 9.89
CA TYR A 145 -3.29 1.91 10.82
C TYR A 145 -4.22 2.03 12.03
N GLN A 146 -5.53 1.86 11.84
CA GLN A 146 -6.48 1.82 12.96
C GLN A 146 -6.25 0.61 13.86
N ALA A 147 -6.01 -0.56 13.28
CA ALA A 147 -5.70 -1.78 14.04
C ALA A 147 -4.41 -1.62 14.85
N GLU A 148 -3.37 -1.07 14.26
CA GLU A 148 -2.10 -0.81 14.95
C GLU A 148 -2.26 0.24 16.05
N ALA A 149 -2.94 1.34 15.80
CA ALA A 149 -3.20 2.38 16.79
C ALA A 149 -3.97 1.86 18.02
N GLN A 150 -4.84 0.86 17.82
CA GLN A 150 -5.63 0.26 18.91
C GLN A 150 -4.87 -0.88 19.60
N ASN A 151 -4.29 -1.79 18.84
CA ASN A 151 -3.84 -3.09 19.32
C ASN A 151 -2.30 -3.27 19.30
N GLY A 152 -1.54 -2.35 18.68
CA GLY A 152 -0.09 -2.40 18.67
C GLY A 152 0.51 -2.49 20.07
N THR A 153 1.65 -3.13 20.19
CA THR A 153 2.33 -3.36 21.47
C THR A 153 3.38 -2.27 21.75
N ASP A 154 4.12 -1.88 20.73
CA ASP A 154 5.16 -0.86 20.86
C ASP A 154 4.54 0.55 20.88
N PRO A 155 4.77 1.37 21.92
CA PRO A 155 4.12 2.65 22.07
C PRO A 155 4.45 3.66 20.97
N ASP A 156 5.65 3.62 20.40
CA ASP A 156 6.06 4.55 19.35
C ASP A 156 5.42 4.18 18.01
N VAL A 157 5.31 2.87 17.71
CA VAL A 157 4.62 2.37 16.51
C VAL A 157 3.12 2.68 16.60
N LYS A 158 2.49 2.45 17.76
CA LYS A 158 1.11 2.87 18.01
C LYS A 158 0.90 4.36 17.79
N ALA A 159 1.78 5.18 18.36
CA ALA A 159 1.68 6.64 18.23
C ALA A 159 1.89 7.09 16.78
N PHE A 160 2.80 6.47 16.03
CA PHE A 160 2.95 6.70 14.60
C PHE A 160 1.64 6.39 13.86
N ALA A 161 1.08 5.21 14.04
CA ALA A 161 -0.16 4.81 13.39
C ALA A 161 -1.31 5.77 13.74
N ALA A 162 -1.50 6.08 15.02
CA ALA A 162 -2.56 6.98 15.49
C ALA A 162 -2.48 8.38 14.86
N ARG A 163 -1.28 8.95 14.71
CA ARG A 163 -1.09 10.27 14.07
C ARG A 163 -1.45 10.25 12.58
N HIS A 164 -1.28 9.13 11.91
CA HIS A 164 -1.54 9.03 10.46
C HIS A 164 -2.99 8.67 10.11
N VAL A 165 -3.77 8.09 11.03
CA VAL A 165 -5.20 7.78 10.80
C VAL A 165 -5.99 8.97 10.24
N PRO A 166 -5.99 10.17 10.84
CA PRO A 166 -6.77 11.31 10.30
C PRO A 166 -6.26 11.77 8.92
N ILE A 167 -4.97 11.62 8.63
CA ILE A 167 -4.38 11.96 7.32
C ILE A 167 -4.90 10.99 6.26
N LEU A 168 -4.88 9.69 6.53
CA LEU A 168 -5.39 8.65 5.63
C LEU A 168 -6.89 8.78 5.40
N GLN A 169 -7.67 9.17 6.43
CA GLN A 169 -9.09 9.47 6.28
C GLN A 169 -9.33 10.63 5.31
N GLU A 170 -8.52 11.68 5.39
CA GLU A 170 -8.63 12.79 4.45
C GLU A 170 -8.23 12.37 3.04
N HIS A 171 -7.15 11.63 2.87
CA HIS A 171 -6.74 11.10 1.56
C HIS A 171 -7.83 10.21 0.94
N LEU A 172 -8.46 9.34 1.73
CA LEU A 172 -9.57 8.52 1.25
C LEU A 172 -10.75 9.39 0.78
N ARG A 173 -11.12 10.42 1.55
CA ARG A 173 -12.17 11.37 1.13
C ARG A 173 -11.80 12.10 -0.16
N MET A 174 -10.54 12.49 -0.31
CA MET A 174 -10.05 13.13 -1.54
C MET A 174 -10.08 12.15 -2.73
N ALA A 175 -9.62 10.91 -2.54
CA ALA A 175 -9.64 9.89 -3.58
C ALA A 175 -11.06 9.58 -4.07
N GLN A 176 -12.04 9.48 -3.16
CA GLN A 176 -13.46 9.25 -3.47
C GLN A 176 -14.09 10.39 -4.27
N ARG A 177 -13.54 11.61 -4.19
CA ARG A 177 -14.01 12.78 -4.95
C ARG A 177 -13.32 12.93 -6.31
N LEU A 178 -12.32 12.11 -6.60
CA LEU A 178 -11.68 12.14 -7.91
C LEU A 178 -12.69 11.74 -9.00
N PRO A 179 -12.61 12.39 -10.17
CA PRO A 179 -13.59 12.15 -11.22
C PRO A 179 -13.48 10.70 -11.73
N PRO A 180 -14.55 9.90 -11.64
CA PRO A 180 -14.58 8.52 -12.14
C PRO A 180 -14.78 8.42 -13.67
N ARG A 181 -14.79 9.58 -14.35
CA ARG A 181 -15.31 9.74 -15.73
C ARG A 181 -14.24 9.72 -16.80
#